data_9f9e2000172976ce778f6ed5b92961dc
#
_entry.id   9f9e2000172976ce778f6ed5b92961dc
#
_cell.length_a   1.000
_cell.length_b   1.000
_cell.length_c   1.000
_cell.angle_alpha   90.00
_cell.angle_beta   90.00
_cell.angle_gamma   90.00
#
_symmetry.space_group_name_H-M   'P 1'
#
loop_
_entity.id
_entity.type
_entity.pdbx_description
1 polymer ?
#
loop_
_entity_poly.entity_id
_entity_poly.type
_entity_poly.pdbx_seq_one_letter_code
_entity_poly.pdbx_strand_id
1 'polypeptide(L)'
;NQLTGSSQHVGNFPGVTVDRKDGSIRGKSNTLVTDLPGIYSMSPYSSEEIVTRNFVLNEHPRGIINIVDATNIERNLYLTMQLMELDIPMVLALNMMDEVRENGGSIIINRMEEMLGIPVVPISAAKNEGIDELVAHALHVAKYQEKPEKIDFCDADDDGGAVHRCLHAIMHLIEDHAQEAGIPVRFAAANAAEGDQLILEKLKLDQNEKEMLEHIVKQMESERDWTVRLPLRTCDLILLKKSAMRQSLSPKRARSISEVQR
;
A
#
# COMPACT_ATOMS: atom_id res chain seq x y z
N ASN A 1 16.84 -11.35 3.53
CA ASN A 1 17.76 -12.32 4.16
C ASN A 1 17.26 -12.82 5.52
N GLN A 2 16.64 -11.98 6.36
CA GLN A 2 16.15 -12.42 7.68
C GLN A 2 15.02 -13.46 7.59
N LEU A 3 14.15 -13.37 6.58
CA LEU A 3 13.04 -14.29 6.37
C LEU A 3 13.51 -15.66 5.84
N THR A 4 14.47 -15.66 4.90
CA THR A 4 14.88 -16.87 4.16
C THR A 4 16.22 -17.44 4.59
N GLY A 5 17.01 -16.71 5.36
CA GLY A 5 18.41 -17.00 5.57
C GLY A 5 19.23 -16.69 4.30
N SER A 6 20.35 -17.38 4.12
CA SER A 6 21.22 -17.19 2.94
C SER A 6 20.81 -18.00 1.70
N SER A 7 19.74 -18.77 1.77
CA SER A 7 19.29 -19.67 0.69
C SER A 7 18.27 -18.96 -0.20
N GLN A 8 18.75 -18.19 -1.17
CA GLN A 8 17.92 -17.54 -2.18
C GLN A 8 18.33 -18.05 -3.57
N HIS A 9 17.34 -18.31 -4.41
CA HIS A 9 17.54 -18.54 -5.83
C HIS A 9 17.45 -17.20 -6.56
N VAL A 10 18.49 -16.86 -7.31
CA VAL A 10 18.56 -15.58 -8.04
C VAL A 10 18.33 -15.85 -9.51
N GLY A 11 17.39 -15.12 -10.10
CA GLY A 11 17.09 -15.14 -11.54
C GLY A 11 16.61 -13.74 -11.95
N ASN A 12 16.09 -13.62 -13.16
CA ASN A 12 15.45 -12.37 -13.61
C ASN A 12 13.95 -12.60 -13.81
N PHE A 13 13.18 -11.53 -13.68
CA PHE A 13 11.77 -11.55 -14.09
C PHE A 13 11.69 -11.73 -15.63
N PRO A 14 10.70 -12.47 -16.16
CA PRO A 14 10.57 -12.71 -17.58
C PRO A 14 10.52 -11.41 -18.40
N GLY A 15 11.38 -11.31 -19.41
CA GLY A 15 11.37 -10.20 -20.37
C GLY A 15 12.03 -8.89 -19.92
N VAL A 16 12.61 -8.85 -18.73
CA VAL A 16 13.27 -7.64 -18.19
C VAL A 16 14.58 -7.99 -17.48
N THR A 17 15.43 -6.98 -17.28
CA THR A 17 16.73 -7.11 -16.57
C THR A 17 16.59 -6.85 -15.06
N VAL A 18 15.42 -7.13 -14.50
CA VAL A 18 15.14 -6.94 -13.07
C VAL A 18 15.36 -8.27 -12.33
N ASP A 19 16.14 -8.24 -11.27
CA ASP A 19 16.46 -9.41 -10.46
C ASP A 19 15.22 -9.97 -9.75
N ARG A 20 15.06 -11.29 -9.83
CA ARG A 20 14.09 -12.07 -9.08
C ARG A 20 14.82 -12.91 -8.04
N LYS A 21 14.43 -12.82 -6.80
CA LYS A 21 14.98 -13.60 -5.69
C LYS A 21 13.88 -14.37 -4.99
N ASP A 22 13.95 -15.67 -5.08
CA ASP A 22 13.01 -16.57 -4.42
C ASP A 22 13.72 -17.32 -3.29
N GLY A 23 13.03 -17.57 -2.19
CA GLY A 23 13.54 -18.35 -1.08
C GLY A 23 12.43 -18.91 -0.21
N SER A 24 12.70 -20.04 0.45
CA SER A 24 11.78 -20.60 1.44
C SER A 24 11.92 -19.88 2.77
N ILE A 25 10.82 -19.66 3.47
CA ILE A 25 10.85 -19.11 4.84
C ILE A 25 11.61 -20.08 5.75
N ARG A 26 12.48 -19.55 6.59
CA ARG A 26 13.27 -20.29 7.56
C ARG A 26 12.36 -21.16 8.44
N GLY A 27 12.60 -22.46 8.49
CA GLY A 27 11.78 -23.43 9.22
C GLY A 27 10.41 -23.74 8.62
N LYS A 28 10.10 -23.23 7.43
CA LYS A 28 8.83 -23.42 6.69
C LYS A 28 9.12 -23.70 5.21
N SER A 29 9.66 -24.90 4.91
CA SER A 29 10.10 -25.28 3.57
C SER A 29 9.02 -25.23 2.48
N ASN A 30 7.74 -25.28 2.87
CA ASN A 30 6.60 -25.26 1.93
C ASN A 30 6.10 -23.84 1.62
N THR A 31 6.78 -22.81 2.09
CA THR A 31 6.38 -21.41 1.85
C THR A 31 7.48 -20.70 1.09
N LEU A 32 7.17 -20.36 -0.16
CA LEU A 32 8.04 -19.56 -1.02
C LEU A 32 7.79 -18.06 -0.78
N VAL A 33 8.86 -17.30 -0.66
CA VAL A 33 8.85 -15.84 -0.64
C VAL A 33 9.60 -15.34 -1.86
N THR A 34 8.96 -14.47 -2.63
CA THR A 34 9.57 -13.75 -3.74
C THR A 34 9.88 -12.33 -3.31
N ASP A 35 11.14 -11.94 -3.42
CA ASP A 35 11.60 -10.57 -3.20
C ASP A 35 11.29 -9.74 -4.46
N LEU A 36 10.49 -8.70 -4.30
CA LEU A 36 10.12 -7.79 -5.37
C LEU A 36 10.96 -6.53 -5.30
N PRO A 37 11.21 -5.85 -6.43
CA PRO A 37 11.91 -4.57 -6.43
C PRO A 37 11.28 -3.56 -5.49
N GLY A 38 12.11 -2.72 -4.86
CA GLY A 38 11.65 -1.63 -4.01
C GLY A 38 10.96 -0.56 -4.85
N ILE A 39 9.69 -0.35 -4.61
CA ILE A 39 8.87 0.65 -5.30
C ILE A 39 8.17 1.57 -4.31
N TYR A 40 7.72 2.72 -4.76
CA TYR A 40 6.94 3.68 -3.97
C TYR A 40 5.49 3.81 -4.45
N SER A 41 5.20 3.28 -5.63
CA SER A 41 3.88 3.32 -6.25
C SER A 41 3.68 2.09 -7.15
N MET A 42 2.43 1.71 -7.36
CA MET A 42 2.02 0.73 -8.37
C MET A 42 1.80 1.36 -9.74
N SER A 43 2.06 2.65 -9.89
CA SER A 43 1.97 3.36 -11.16
C SER A 43 3.14 2.98 -12.08
N PRO A 44 2.91 2.74 -13.39
CA PRO A 44 3.87 2.10 -14.27
C PRO A 44 4.91 3.09 -14.86
N TYR A 45 5.64 3.80 -14.02
CA TYR A 45 6.65 4.77 -14.48
C TYR A 45 8.05 4.16 -14.69
N SER A 46 8.37 3.11 -13.94
CA SER A 46 9.66 2.42 -14.04
C SER A 46 9.49 0.93 -14.37
N SER A 47 10.57 0.28 -14.81
CA SER A 47 10.59 -1.17 -15.06
C SER A 47 10.30 -1.98 -13.81
N GLU A 48 10.78 -1.51 -12.66
CA GLU A 48 10.59 -2.12 -11.35
C GLU A 48 9.12 -2.08 -10.91
N GLU A 49 8.45 -0.96 -11.11
CA GLU A 49 7.02 -0.79 -10.81
C GLU A 49 6.16 -1.66 -11.72
N ILE A 50 6.47 -1.71 -13.03
CA ILE A 50 5.78 -2.57 -13.99
C ILE A 50 5.94 -4.05 -13.62
N VAL A 51 7.15 -4.48 -13.27
CA VAL A 51 7.44 -5.87 -12.87
C VAL A 51 6.67 -6.24 -11.61
N THR A 52 6.76 -5.42 -10.56
CA THR A 52 6.06 -5.67 -9.28
C THR A 52 4.55 -5.76 -9.49
N ARG A 53 3.97 -4.80 -10.23
CA ARG A 53 2.55 -4.76 -10.56
C ARG A 53 2.10 -6.01 -11.34
N ASN A 54 2.83 -6.34 -12.42
CA ASN A 54 2.50 -7.52 -13.22
C ASN A 54 2.62 -8.81 -12.42
N PHE A 55 3.62 -8.93 -11.55
CA PHE A 55 3.76 -10.07 -10.65
C PHE A 55 2.53 -10.21 -9.74
N VAL A 56 2.15 -9.16 -9.06
CA VAL A 56 1.03 -9.20 -8.11
C VAL A 56 -0.31 -9.47 -8.80
N LEU A 57 -0.55 -8.85 -9.97
CA LEU A 57 -1.80 -9.02 -10.72
C LEU A 57 -1.93 -10.35 -11.45
N ASN A 58 -0.82 -10.95 -11.90
CA ASN A 58 -0.87 -12.16 -12.73
C ASN A 58 -0.56 -13.44 -11.92
N GLU A 59 0.34 -13.38 -10.93
CA GLU A 59 0.76 -14.56 -10.15
C GLU A 59 -0.15 -14.81 -8.94
N HIS A 60 -0.99 -13.86 -8.58
CA HIS A 60 -1.95 -13.96 -7.48
C HIS A 60 -1.33 -14.52 -6.19
N PRO A 61 -0.34 -13.83 -5.58
CA PRO A 61 0.31 -14.32 -4.38
C PRO A 61 -0.71 -14.53 -3.25
N ARG A 62 -0.49 -15.54 -2.41
CA ARG A 62 -1.39 -15.86 -1.30
C ARG A 62 -1.37 -14.85 -0.17
N GLY A 63 -0.37 -14.00 -0.14
CA GLY A 63 -0.22 -12.91 0.82
C GLY A 63 0.94 -12.00 0.48
N ILE A 64 0.90 -10.78 0.99
CA ILE A 64 1.89 -9.73 0.81
C ILE A 64 2.48 -9.35 2.16
N ILE A 65 3.80 -9.25 2.24
CA ILE A 65 4.50 -8.57 3.32
C ILE A 65 4.93 -7.20 2.77
N ASN A 66 4.24 -6.15 3.17
CA ASN A 66 4.60 -4.79 2.79
C ASN A 66 5.56 -4.20 3.82
N ILE A 67 6.80 -3.93 3.43
CA ILE A 67 7.84 -3.41 4.31
C ILE A 67 7.89 -1.89 4.17
N VAL A 68 7.63 -1.19 5.26
CA VAL A 68 7.56 0.26 5.35
C VAL A 68 8.67 0.77 6.26
N ASP A 69 9.37 1.81 5.81
CA ASP A 69 10.30 2.56 6.64
C ASP A 69 9.53 3.42 7.66
N ALA A 70 9.61 3.04 8.93
CA ALA A 70 8.91 3.71 10.03
C ALA A 70 9.44 5.13 10.29
N THR A 71 10.65 5.47 9.83
CA THR A 71 11.22 6.82 9.95
C THR A 71 10.66 7.78 8.90
N ASN A 72 10.10 7.23 7.79
CA ASN A 72 9.49 8.00 6.71
C ASN A 72 8.15 7.39 6.28
N ILE A 73 7.28 7.18 7.25
CA ILE A 73 6.04 6.42 7.10
C ILE A 73 5.09 7.04 6.06
N GLU A 74 5.00 8.37 6.02
CA GLU A 74 4.07 9.08 5.13
C GLU A 74 4.27 8.73 3.65
N ARG A 75 5.53 8.72 3.22
CA ARG A 75 5.88 8.40 1.84
C ARG A 75 5.55 6.95 1.48
N ASN A 76 5.74 6.06 2.43
CA ASN A 76 5.59 4.62 2.20
C ASN A 76 4.12 4.16 2.26
N LEU A 77 3.26 4.84 3.03
CA LEU A 77 1.84 4.49 3.14
C LEU A 77 1.07 4.64 1.82
N TYR A 78 1.53 5.47 0.90
CA TYR A 78 0.91 5.60 -0.42
C TYR A 78 0.88 4.26 -1.17
N LEU A 79 1.99 3.53 -1.20
CA LEU A 79 2.04 2.18 -1.76
C LEU A 79 1.16 1.20 -0.96
N THR A 80 1.15 1.32 0.38
CA THR A 80 0.32 0.47 1.23
C THR A 80 -1.16 0.57 0.84
N MET A 81 -1.67 1.79 0.62
CA MET A 81 -3.04 2.01 0.17
C MET A 81 -3.33 1.34 -1.16
N GLN A 82 -2.41 1.47 -2.13
CA GLN A 82 -2.56 0.83 -3.44
C GLN A 82 -2.57 -0.70 -3.35
N LEU A 83 -1.76 -1.28 -2.46
CA LEU A 83 -1.72 -2.73 -2.23
C LEU A 83 -3.01 -3.25 -1.56
N MET A 84 -3.60 -2.47 -0.66
CA MET A 84 -4.88 -2.82 -0.02
C MET A 84 -6.04 -2.92 -1.01
N GLU A 85 -6.04 -2.09 -2.05
CA GLU A 85 -7.05 -2.14 -3.12
C GLU A 85 -6.97 -3.41 -3.99
N LEU A 86 -5.86 -4.16 -3.92
CA LEU A 86 -5.69 -5.41 -4.66
C LEU A 86 -6.46 -6.61 -4.06
N ASP A 87 -7.06 -6.43 -2.88
CA ASP A 87 -7.85 -7.47 -2.20
C ASP A 87 -7.05 -8.76 -1.92
N ILE A 88 -5.73 -8.62 -1.68
CA ILE A 88 -4.81 -9.71 -1.34
C ILE A 88 -4.50 -9.64 0.16
N PRO A 89 -4.51 -10.80 0.88
CA PRO A 89 -4.08 -10.85 2.27
C PRO A 89 -2.73 -10.18 2.48
N MET A 90 -2.59 -9.30 3.47
CA MET A 90 -1.35 -8.59 3.67
C MET A 90 -1.05 -8.29 5.14
N VAL A 91 0.24 -8.12 5.43
CA VAL A 91 0.77 -7.66 6.71
C VAL A 91 1.68 -6.46 6.46
N LEU A 92 1.55 -5.42 7.25
CA LEU A 92 2.43 -4.27 7.25
C LEU A 92 3.59 -4.49 8.21
N ALA A 93 4.82 -4.52 7.72
CA ALA A 93 6.04 -4.57 8.52
C ALA A 93 6.63 -3.17 8.68
N LEU A 94 6.54 -2.58 9.88
CA LEU A 94 7.16 -1.31 10.20
C LEU A 94 8.63 -1.53 10.55
N ASN A 95 9.50 -1.36 9.57
CA ASN A 95 10.95 -1.53 9.75
C ASN A 95 11.62 -0.27 10.30
N MET A 96 12.85 -0.41 10.80
CA MET A 96 13.63 0.66 11.44
C MET A 96 13.01 1.20 12.75
N MET A 97 12.25 0.37 13.47
CA MET A 97 11.65 0.76 14.75
C MET A 97 12.70 1.04 15.83
N ASP A 98 13.90 0.51 15.70
CA ASP A 98 15.04 0.88 16.53
C ASP A 98 15.45 2.34 16.35
N GLU A 99 15.52 2.84 15.11
CA GLU A 99 15.81 4.23 14.84
C GLU A 99 14.73 5.18 15.35
N VAL A 100 13.44 4.79 15.20
CA VAL A 100 12.31 5.56 15.75
C VAL A 100 12.45 5.69 17.26
N ARG A 101 12.77 4.58 17.96
CA ARG A 101 12.97 4.58 19.43
C ARG A 101 14.20 5.40 19.86
N GLU A 102 15.31 5.27 19.16
CA GLU A 102 16.55 6.02 19.42
C GLU A 102 16.35 7.54 19.25
N ASN A 103 15.52 7.94 18.30
CA ASN A 103 15.13 9.34 18.11
C ASN A 103 14.01 9.82 19.06
N GLY A 104 13.62 9.00 20.04
CA GLY A 104 12.59 9.33 21.04
C GLY A 104 11.15 9.34 20.50
N GLY A 105 10.94 8.82 19.28
CA GLY A 105 9.63 8.64 18.68
C GLY A 105 8.93 7.37 19.17
N SER A 106 7.62 7.31 18.92
CA SER A 106 6.82 6.11 19.13
C SER A 106 5.68 6.06 18.11
N ILE A 107 5.29 4.87 17.70
CA ILE A 107 4.13 4.63 16.83
C ILE A 107 3.11 3.79 17.61
N ILE A 108 1.85 4.20 17.58
CA ILE A 108 0.77 3.47 18.24
C ILE A 108 0.27 2.38 17.27
N ILE A 109 0.85 1.18 17.39
CA ILE A 109 0.60 0.04 16.48
C ILE A 109 -0.88 -0.30 16.41
N ASN A 110 -1.55 -0.52 17.56
CA ASN A 110 -2.96 -0.90 17.59
C ASN A 110 -3.87 0.11 16.87
N ARG A 111 -3.55 1.40 16.99
CA ARG A 111 -4.30 2.44 16.29
C ARG A 111 -4.12 2.36 14.78
N MET A 112 -2.91 2.01 14.35
CA MET A 112 -2.59 1.84 12.94
C MET A 112 -3.28 0.59 12.35
N GLU A 113 -3.33 -0.50 13.11
CA GLU A 113 -4.09 -1.70 12.76
C GLU A 113 -5.59 -1.42 12.62
N GLU A 114 -6.19 -0.73 13.60
CA GLU A 114 -7.60 -0.31 13.55
C GLU A 114 -7.91 0.54 12.30
N MET A 115 -6.98 1.43 11.94
CA MET A 115 -7.18 2.33 10.80
C MET A 115 -6.98 1.66 9.45
N LEU A 116 -6.06 0.70 9.36
CA LEU A 116 -5.73 0.02 8.11
C LEU A 116 -6.51 -1.29 7.93
N GLY A 117 -7.10 -1.84 9.00
CA GLY A 117 -7.77 -3.13 8.95
C GLY A 117 -6.86 -4.29 8.55
N ILE A 118 -5.56 -4.18 8.82
CA ILE A 118 -4.54 -5.20 8.56
C ILE A 118 -3.58 -5.32 9.74
N PRO A 119 -2.95 -6.48 9.98
CA PRO A 119 -1.91 -6.62 10.99
C PRO A 119 -0.72 -5.71 10.72
N VAL A 120 -0.21 -5.06 11.77
CA VAL A 120 0.96 -4.17 11.71
C VAL A 120 2.02 -4.65 12.69
N VAL A 121 3.15 -5.10 12.18
CA VAL A 121 4.23 -5.68 12.99
C VAL A 121 5.43 -4.74 13.03
N PRO A 122 5.81 -4.22 14.22
CA PRO A 122 7.01 -3.42 14.37
C PRO A 122 8.26 -4.31 14.33
N ILE A 123 9.20 -4.01 13.44
CA ILE A 123 10.42 -4.79 13.26
C ILE A 123 11.68 -3.90 13.23
N SER A 124 12.81 -4.52 13.51
CA SER A 124 14.14 -4.03 13.09
C SER A 124 14.88 -5.17 12.39
N ALA A 125 14.91 -5.11 11.07
CA ALA A 125 15.61 -6.11 10.26
C ALA A 125 17.12 -6.13 10.57
N ALA A 126 17.72 -4.97 10.89
CA ALA A 126 19.12 -4.86 11.26
C ALA A 126 19.44 -5.58 12.57
N LYS A 127 18.54 -5.51 13.56
CA LYS A 127 18.70 -6.13 14.88
C LYS A 127 18.01 -7.50 14.99
N ASN A 128 17.36 -7.97 13.91
CA ASN A 128 16.56 -9.22 13.88
C ASN A 128 15.44 -9.23 14.92
N GLU A 129 14.83 -8.06 15.20
CA GLU A 129 13.70 -7.92 16.15
C GLU A 129 12.37 -8.01 15.39
N GLY A 130 11.36 -8.71 15.95
CA GLY A 130 10.00 -8.81 15.42
C GLY A 130 9.84 -9.70 14.19
N ILE A 131 10.89 -10.36 13.68
CA ILE A 131 10.85 -11.14 12.45
C ILE A 131 9.99 -12.40 12.60
N ASP A 132 10.09 -13.12 13.72
CA ASP A 132 9.29 -14.32 13.95
C ASP A 132 7.79 -14.00 14.06
N GLU A 133 7.44 -12.89 14.69
CA GLU A 133 6.08 -12.37 14.77
C GLU A 133 5.54 -11.98 13.39
N LEU A 134 6.34 -11.26 12.59
CA LEU A 134 6.01 -10.93 11.21
C LEU A 134 5.71 -12.18 10.38
N VAL A 135 6.56 -13.22 10.48
CA VAL A 135 6.35 -14.50 9.79
C VAL A 135 5.07 -15.18 10.26
N ALA A 136 4.79 -15.16 11.57
CA ALA A 136 3.58 -15.77 12.12
C ALA A 136 2.31 -15.09 11.56
N HIS A 137 2.25 -13.76 11.58
CA HIS A 137 1.13 -13.01 11.02
C HIS A 137 1.01 -13.19 9.51
N ALA A 138 2.10 -13.13 8.75
CA ALA A 138 2.08 -13.33 7.30
C ALA A 138 1.56 -14.72 6.90
N LEU A 139 1.97 -15.76 7.60
CA LEU A 139 1.48 -17.12 7.39
C LEU A 139 0.01 -17.27 7.79
N HIS A 140 -0.42 -16.58 8.84
CA HIS A 140 -1.81 -16.60 9.30
C HIS A 140 -2.74 -15.99 8.25
N VAL A 141 -2.50 -14.75 7.85
CA VAL A 141 -3.36 -14.06 6.86
C VAL A 141 -3.36 -14.80 5.51
N ALA A 142 -2.21 -15.33 5.08
CA ALA A 142 -2.10 -16.11 3.84
C ALA A 142 -2.83 -17.46 3.93
N LYS A 143 -2.83 -18.12 5.09
CA LYS A 143 -3.51 -19.41 5.32
C LYS A 143 -5.03 -19.25 5.34
N TYR A 144 -5.52 -18.26 6.09
CA TYR A 144 -6.95 -18.04 6.29
C TYR A 144 -7.55 -17.09 5.26
N GLN A 145 -6.73 -16.56 4.35
CA GLN A 145 -7.12 -15.60 3.30
C GLN A 145 -7.82 -14.37 3.90
N GLU A 146 -7.27 -13.86 5.02
CA GLU A 146 -7.74 -12.66 5.67
C GLU A 146 -7.32 -11.44 4.83
N LYS A 147 -8.27 -10.93 4.08
CA LYS A 147 -8.09 -9.78 3.20
C LYS A 147 -8.19 -8.47 3.99
N PRO A 148 -7.56 -7.38 3.49
CA PRO A 148 -7.77 -6.05 4.07
C PRO A 148 -9.25 -5.73 4.16
N GLU A 149 -9.66 -5.09 5.25
CA GLU A 149 -11.02 -4.56 5.33
C GLU A 149 -11.23 -3.54 4.20
N LYS A 150 -12.43 -3.56 3.61
CA LYS A 150 -12.80 -2.56 2.60
C LYS A 150 -13.08 -1.25 3.32
N ILE A 151 -12.03 -0.57 3.71
CA ILE A 151 -12.13 0.75 4.31
C ILE A 151 -12.35 1.73 3.15
N ASP A 152 -13.48 2.39 3.13
CA ASP A 152 -13.71 3.49 2.22
C ASP A 152 -13.05 4.73 2.82
N PHE A 153 -11.81 4.97 2.43
CA PHE A 153 -11.07 6.16 2.86
C PHE A 153 -11.59 7.45 2.21
N CYS A 154 -12.48 7.34 1.23
CA CYS A 154 -13.19 8.47 0.66
C CYS A 154 -14.38 8.78 1.55
N ASP A 155 -14.19 9.58 2.61
CA ASP A 155 -15.29 10.03 3.43
C ASP A 155 -16.30 10.81 2.56
N ALA A 156 -17.57 10.42 2.64
CA ALA A 156 -18.65 11.13 1.93
C ALA A 156 -18.77 12.60 2.38
N ASP A 157 -18.21 12.94 3.53
CA ASP A 157 -18.21 14.28 4.09
C ASP A 157 -16.95 15.10 3.74
N ASP A 158 -15.86 14.45 3.29
CA ASP A 158 -14.65 15.15 2.83
C ASP A 158 -14.88 15.68 1.40
N ASP A 159 -14.57 16.95 1.17
CA ASP A 159 -14.74 17.65 -0.12
C ASP A 159 -16.15 17.54 -0.74
N GLY A 160 -17.19 17.45 0.10
CA GLY A 160 -18.57 17.23 -0.33
C GLY A 160 -18.81 15.88 -1.01
N GLY A 161 -17.91 14.90 -0.79
CA GLY A 161 -18.01 13.54 -1.32
C GLY A 161 -17.71 13.41 -2.82
N ALA A 162 -17.05 14.38 -3.43
CA ALA A 162 -16.78 14.37 -4.88
C ALA A 162 -15.94 13.16 -5.32
N VAL A 163 -14.88 12.82 -4.57
CA VAL A 163 -14.02 11.66 -4.86
C VAL A 163 -14.79 10.35 -4.65
N HIS A 164 -15.54 10.25 -3.56
CA HIS A 164 -16.38 9.08 -3.29
C HIS A 164 -17.36 8.81 -4.44
N ARG A 165 -18.12 9.83 -4.87
CA ARG A 165 -19.06 9.70 -6.00
C ARG A 165 -18.35 9.32 -7.29
N CYS A 166 -17.20 9.93 -7.58
CA CYS A 166 -16.39 9.64 -8.76
C CYS A 166 -15.97 8.17 -8.79
N LEU A 167 -15.33 7.68 -7.71
CA LEU A 167 -14.86 6.29 -7.65
C LEU A 167 -16.01 5.30 -7.74
N HIS A 168 -17.12 5.53 -7.04
CA HIS A 168 -18.28 4.66 -7.12
C HIS A 168 -18.93 4.64 -8.51
N ALA A 169 -19.03 5.80 -9.16
CA ALA A 169 -19.55 5.86 -10.54
C ALA A 169 -18.65 5.11 -11.53
N ILE A 170 -17.33 5.26 -11.39
CA ILE A 170 -16.38 4.51 -12.23
C ILE A 170 -16.44 3.01 -11.92
N MET A 171 -16.49 2.61 -10.64
CA MET A 171 -16.61 1.19 -10.26
C MET A 171 -17.82 0.53 -10.93
N HIS A 172 -19.00 1.19 -10.93
CA HIS A 172 -20.18 0.68 -11.62
C HIS A 172 -20.01 0.61 -13.14
N LEU A 173 -19.34 1.61 -13.73
CA LEU A 173 -19.09 1.65 -15.18
C LEU A 173 -18.21 0.50 -15.65
N ILE A 174 -17.19 0.12 -14.85
CA ILE A 174 -16.15 -0.82 -15.27
C ILE A 174 -16.26 -2.21 -14.61
N GLU A 175 -17.30 -2.49 -13.83
CA GLU A 175 -17.40 -3.71 -13.01
C GLU A 175 -17.23 -4.98 -13.83
N ASP A 176 -17.98 -5.13 -14.92
CA ASP A 176 -17.92 -6.31 -15.80
C ASP A 176 -16.55 -6.42 -16.48
N HIS A 177 -15.98 -5.31 -16.95
CA HIS A 177 -14.67 -5.25 -17.58
C HIS A 177 -13.53 -5.63 -16.62
N ALA A 178 -13.61 -5.16 -15.38
CA ALA A 178 -12.63 -5.47 -14.34
C ALA A 178 -12.69 -6.95 -13.95
N GLN A 179 -13.90 -7.53 -13.83
CA GLN A 179 -14.11 -8.95 -13.57
C GLN A 179 -13.56 -9.82 -14.71
N GLU A 180 -13.83 -9.46 -15.97
CA GLU A 180 -13.29 -10.17 -17.14
C GLU A 180 -11.76 -10.09 -17.19
N ALA A 181 -11.18 -8.93 -16.85
CA ALA A 181 -9.74 -8.74 -16.80
C ALA A 181 -9.07 -9.37 -15.56
N GLY A 182 -9.83 -9.88 -14.59
CA GLY A 182 -9.32 -10.44 -13.33
C GLY A 182 -8.66 -9.41 -12.41
N ILE A 183 -9.09 -8.13 -12.50
CA ILE A 183 -8.54 -7.03 -11.72
C ILE A 183 -9.57 -6.59 -10.67
N PRO A 184 -9.17 -6.37 -9.39
CA PRO A 184 -10.07 -5.84 -8.39
C PRO A 184 -10.69 -4.49 -8.84
N VAL A 185 -12.01 -4.38 -8.77
CA VAL A 185 -12.78 -3.27 -9.34
C VAL A 185 -12.33 -1.92 -8.77
N ARG A 186 -12.09 -1.83 -7.45
CA ARG A 186 -11.64 -0.58 -6.81
C ARG A 186 -10.25 -0.17 -7.29
N PHE A 187 -9.31 -1.12 -7.38
CA PHE A 187 -7.98 -0.87 -7.93
C PHE A 187 -8.06 -0.39 -9.39
N ALA A 188 -8.90 -1.05 -10.19
CA ALA A 188 -9.12 -0.65 -11.59
C ALA A 188 -9.72 0.75 -11.69
N ALA A 189 -10.73 1.07 -10.87
CA ALA A 189 -11.40 2.38 -10.88
C ALA A 189 -10.46 3.52 -10.49
N ALA A 190 -9.69 3.36 -9.42
CA ALA A 190 -8.75 4.38 -8.98
C ALA A 190 -7.66 4.65 -10.03
N ASN A 191 -7.09 3.59 -10.62
CA ASN A 191 -6.08 3.74 -11.67
C ASN A 191 -6.67 4.29 -12.98
N ALA A 192 -7.90 3.90 -13.36
CA ALA A 192 -8.59 4.45 -14.51
C ALA A 192 -8.87 5.95 -14.36
N ALA A 193 -9.29 6.39 -13.16
CA ALA A 193 -9.49 7.79 -12.85
C ALA A 193 -8.19 8.61 -12.88
N GLU A 194 -7.06 8.01 -12.50
CA GLU A 194 -5.72 8.59 -12.60
C GLU A 194 -5.17 8.58 -14.03
N GLY A 195 -5.85 7.93 -14.98
CA GLY A 195 -5.46 7.87 -16.40
C GLY A 195 -4.38 6.84 -16.70
N ASP A 196 -4.29 5.75 -15.91
CA ASP A 196 -3.35 4.67 -16.13
C ASP A 196 -3.65 3.90 -17.41
N GLN A 197 -2.81 4.10 -18.43
CA GLN A 197 -3.01 3.51 -19.76
C GLN A 197 -3.00 1.98 -19.75
N LEU A 198 -2.17 1.35 -18.92
CA LEU A 198 -2.10 -0.12 -18.85
C LEU A 198 -3.40 -0.73 -18.28
N ILE A 199 -4.04 -0.04 -17.34
CA ILE A 199 -5.35 -0.47 -16.85
C ILE A 199 -6.42 -0.20 -17.89
N LEU A 200 -6.44 0.98 -18.51
CA LEU A 200 -7.41 1.32 -19.56
C LEU A 200 -7.36 0.34 -20.75
N GLU A 201 -6.15 -0.08 -21.15
CA GLU A 201 -5.98 -1.11 -22.18
C GLU A 201 -6.52 -2.48 -21.75
N LYS A 202 -6.30 -2.89 -20.48
CA LYS A 202 -6.80 -4.15 -19.95
C LYS A 202 -8.32 -4.18 -19.80
N LEU A 203 -8.93 -3.06 -19.45
CA LEU A 203 -10.38 -2.91 -19.34
C LEU A 203 -11.11 -2.96 -20.67
N LYS A 204 -10.46 -2.65 -21.80
CA LYS A 204 -11.03 -2.71 -23.15
C LYS A 204 -12.35 -1.95 -23.29
N LEU A 205 -12.47 -0.80 -22.62
CA LEU A 205 -13.67 0.04 -22.68
C LEU A 205 -13.98 0.46 -24.10
N ASP A 206 -15.27 0.51 -24.46
CA ASP A 206 -15.71 1.08 -25.71
C ASP A 206 -15.59 2.61 -25.75
N GLN A 207 -15.92 3.25 -26.87
CA GLN A 207 -15.77 4.70 -27.02
C GLN A 207 -16.73 5.47 -26.12
N ASN A 208 -17.97 4.98 -25.93
CA ASN A 208 -18.97 5.64 -25.08
C ASN A 208 -18.57 5.53 -23.60
N GLU A 209 -18.05 4.38 -23.17
CA GLU A 209 -17.59 4.15 -21.83
C GLU A 209 -16.36 5.02 -21.48
N LYS A 210 -15.43 5.19 -22.44
CA LYS A 210 -14.29 6.11 -22.28
C LYS A 210 -14.74 7.56 -22.14
N GLU A 211 -15.71 8.01 -22.94
CA GLU A 211 -16.28 9.35 -22.82
C GLU A 211 -17.02 9.54 -21.50
N MET A 212 -17.73 8.52 -21.03
CA MET A 212 -18.39 8.54 -19.73
C MET A 212 -17.37 8.62 -18.59
N LEU A 213 -16.30 7.82 -18.63
CA LEU A 213 -15.20 7.86 -17.67
C LEU A 213 -14.59 9.27 -17.59
N GLU A 214 -14.27 9.86 -18.75
CA GLU A 214 -13.74 11.22 -18.80
C GLU A 214 -14.72 12.25 -18.22
N HIS A 215 -16.01 12.09 -18.48
CA HIS A 215 -17.03 12.98 -17.96
C HIS A 215 -17.10 12.90 -16.42
N ILE A 216 -17.10 11.69 -15.84
CA ILE A 216 -17.12 11.47 -14.40
C ILE A 216 -15.90 12.13 -13.74
N VAL A 217 -14.70 11.94 -14.31
CA VAL A 217 -13.46 12.53 -13.79
C VAL A 217 -13.50 14.06 -13.86
N LYS A 218 -13.91 14.64 -15.01
CA LYS A 218 -14.04 16.09 -15.19
C LYS A 218 -15.05 16.70 -14.23
N GLN A 219 -16.17 16.02 -13.98
CA GLN A 219 -17.15 16.46 -12.97
C GLN A 219 -16.52 16.57 -11.60
N MET A 220 -15.81 15.52 -11.14
CA MET A 220 -15.10 15.54 -9.85
C MET A 220 -14.07 16.68 -9.79
N GLU A 221 -13.26 16.86 -10.86
CA GLU A 221 -12.27 17.94 -10.93
C GLU A 221 -12.93 19.33 -10.81
N SER A 222 -14.08 19.52 -11.46
CA SER A 222 -14.83 20.79 -11.41
C SER A 222 -15.46 21.08 -10.05
N GLU A 223 -15.95 20.06 -9.34
CA GLU A 223 -16.54 20.20 -8.01
C GLU A 223 -15.50 20.58 -6.95
N ARG A 224 -14.22 20.23 -7.16
CA ARG A 224 -13.13 20.48 -6.20
C ARG A 224 -12.32 21.75 -6.46
N ASP A 225 -12.58 22.47 -7.54
CA ASP A 225 -11.79 23.65 -7.95
C ASP A 225 -10.27 23.35 -8.03
N TRP A 226 -9.92 22.13 -8.45
CA TRP A 226 -8.54 21.68 -8.49
C TRP A 226 -7.88 22.00 -9.83
N THR A 227 -6.90 22.88 -9.79
CA THR A 227 -5.97 23.15 -10.90
C THR A 227 -4.82 22.16 -10.99
N VAL A 228 -4.69 21.24 -10.04
CA VAL A 228 -3.59 20.24 -9.96
C VAL A 228 -4.20 18.84 -9.81
N ARG A 229 -3.87 17.94 -10.74
CA ARG A 229 -4.12 16.49 -10.61
C ARG A 229 -3.30 15.93 -9.43
N LEU A 230 -3.86 15.97 -8.24
CA LEU A 230 -3.32 15.19 -7.13
C LEU A 230 -3.83 13.75 -7.26
N PRO A 231 -2.99 12.74 -7.03
CA PRO A 231 -3.44 11.36 -7.00
C PRO A 231 -4.63 11.22 -6.04
N LEU A 232 -5.69 10.55 -6.47
CA LEU A 232 -6.93 10.36 -5.67
C LEU A 232 -6.63 9.81 -4.29
N ARG A 233 -5.64 8.93 -4.19
CA ARG A 233 -5.14 8.31 -2.95
C ARG A 233 -4.39 9.26 -2.01
N THR A 234 -4.07 10.46 -2.45
CA THR A 234 -3.47 11.49 -1.57
C THR A 234 -4.48 11.98 -0.53
N CYS A 235 -5.78 11.93 -0.84
CA CYS A 235 -6.84 12.24 0.13
C CYS A 235 -6.83 11.23 1.28
N ASP A 236 -6.69 9.94 0.96
CA ASP A 236 -6.60 8.85 1.92
C ASP A 236 -5.41 9.03 2.87
N LEU A 237 -4.25 9.44 2.32
CA LEU A 237 -3.06 9.77 3.11
C LEU A 237 -3.25 10.97 4.04
N ILE A 238 -4.00 11.98 3.63
CA ILE A 238 -4.29 13.16 4.46
C ILE A 238 -5.16 12.76 5.65
N LEU A 239 -6.13 11.87 5.46
CA LEU A 239 -6.96 11.33 6.53
C LEU A 239 -6.16 10.47 7.51
N LEU A 240 -5.30 9.58 7.00
CA LEU A 240 -4.37 8.81 7.82
C LEU A 240 -3.42 9.72 8.62
N LYS A 241 -2.92 10.81 8.02
CA LYS A 241 -2.11 11.82 8.71
C LYS A 241 -2.87 12.51 9.83
N LYS A 242 -4.08 12.96 9.58
CA LYS A 242 -4.90 13.67 10.57
C LYS A 242 -5.20 12.79 11.81
N SER A 243 -5.37 11.48 11.62
CA SER A 243 -5.74 10.56 12.71
C SER A 243 -4.54 9.89 13.40
N ALA A 244 -3.50 9.45 12.67
CA ALA A 244 -2.36 8.73 13.25
C ALA A 244 -1.27 9.65 13.81
N MET A 245 -1.03 10.82 13.20
CA MET A 245 0.10 11.69 13.58
C MET A 245 -0.23 12.73 14.65
N ARG A 246 -1.49 13.06 14.90
CA ARG A 246 -1.81 14.06 15.94
C ARG A 246 -1.40 13.63 17.35
N GLN A 247 -1.10 12.37 17.59
CA GLN A 247 -0.71 11.86 18.91
C GLN A 247 0.71 11.29 19.02
N SER A 248 1.38 10.97 17.89
CA SER A 248 2.71 10.36 17.92
C SER A 248 3.88 11.33 18.02
N LEU A 249 3.67 12.59 17.73
CA LEU A 249 4.69 13.65 17.81
C LEU A 249 4.35 14.67 18.88
N SER A 250 4.15 14.25 20.14
CA SER A 250 4.35 15.17 21.25
C SER A 250 5.87 15.26 21.49
N PRO A 251 6.52 16.38 21.20
CA PRO A 251 7.90 16.54 21.62
C PRO A 251 7.90 16.43 23.14
N LYS A 252 8.62 15.43 23.71
CA LYS A 252 8.99 15.51 25.10
C LYS A 252 9.65 16.87 25.26
N ARG A 253 8.99 17.78 26.00
CA ARG A 253 9.56 19.06 26.41
C ARG A 253 11.02 18.82 26.76
N ALA A 254 11.93 19.41 26.00
CA ALA A 254 13.30 19.56 26.42
C ALA A 254 13.24 20.29 27.78
N ARG A 255 13.42 19.54 28.86
CA ARG A 255 13.67 20.14 30.17
C ARG A 255 14.91 20.98 29.99
N SER A 256 14.73 22.26 30.03
CA SER A 256 15.84 23.22 29.99
C SER A 256 16.84 22.86 31.08
N ILE A 257 18.10 22.73 30.70
CA ILE A 257 19.26 22.54 31.58
C ILE A 257 19.52 23.85 32.38
N SER A 258 18.53 24.54 32.86
CA SER A 258 18.63 25.77 33.62
C SER A 258 18.19 25.68 35.06
N GLU A 259 17.99 24.48 35.62
CA GLU A 259 17.63 24.30 37.06
C GLU A 259 18.56 23.37 37.84
N VAL A 260 19.85 23.33 37.48
CA VAL A 260 20.89 22.70 38.33
C VAL A 260 22.00 23.71 38.54
N GLN A 261 21.67 24.88 39.04
CA GLN A 261 22.62 25.80 39.75
C GLN A 261 21.79 26.71 40.68
N ARG A 262 21.44 26.16 41.84
CA ARG A 262 21.32 26.92 43.08
C ARG A 262 21.49 25.99 44.28
#